data_24ed10a247e3b1263d9cdf935ed9a4a5
#
_entry.id   24ed10a247e3b1263d9cdf935ed9a4a5
#
_cell.length_a   1.000
_cell.length_b   1.000
_cell.length_c   1.000
_cell.angle_alpha   90.00
_cell.angle_beta   90.00
_cell.angle_gamma   90.00
#
_symmetry.space_group_name_H-M   'P 1'
#
loop_
_entity.id
_entity.type
_entity.pdbx_description
1 polymer ?
#
loop_
_entity_poly.entity_id
_entity_poly.type
_entity_poly.pdbx_seq_one_letter_code
_entity_poly.pdbx_strand_id
1 'polypeptide(L)'
;MQLLKGSERVTITSKAPGKLFIAGEYAVVEPGHGAIVAAVSRYLTVTIDETTSVGTLTSTQNPDVVVEWTREGELFRAKGEHPYNLVEKAILVAEQYVRESGKETFALYSLSITSELDDAKRGIKYGLGSSGAVVVATIQAVLDFYKTPRTSLLVYKLSVLTNLRLSQRGSFGDIAASSFGGMVYYTSPNRSCLLEQLQNQSIKAICDADWKDLMIERLPELPDFTLLVGWTGQVAITDSLIQATEKKRKVETDSAFYKEFLKKSHAIVQGLQNAWKTQDIPALQEGIRANRALLNEFAQVMQLEIETPALRTLCDLAEQNGACAKTSGAGGGDCGICFTPNETQRQQIETQWAKAQIQVLPLSIAEAW
;
A
#
# COMPACT_ATOMS: atom_id res chain seq x y z
N MET A 1 -42.74 34.67 4.53
CA MET A 1 -41.31 34.64 4.89
C MET A 1 -40.94 33.16 5.15
N GLN A 2 -40.66 32.39 4.06
CA GLN A 2 -40.23 31.00 4.16
C GLN A 2 -38.76 31.02 4.59
N LEU A 3 -38.50 30.50 5.78
CA LEU A 3 -37.14 30.18 6.23
C LEU A 3 -36.54 29.18 5.27
N LEU A 4 -35.53 29.59 4.53
CA LEU A 4 -34.66 28.71 3.76
C LEU A 4 -34.05 27.70 4.76
N LYS A 5 -34.48 26.43 4.66
CA LYS A 5 -33.78 25.32 5.31
C LYS A 5 -32.33 25.39 4.86
N GLY A 6 -31.41 25.68 5.79
CA GLY A 6 -29.99 25.57 5.54
C GLY A 6 -29.71 24.18 5.02
N SER A 7 -29.13 24.06 3.84
CA SER A 7 -28.64 22.79 3.34
C SER A 7 -27.58 22.27 4.33
N GLU A 8 -27.83 21.12 4.92
CA GLU A 8 -26.80 20.45 5.72
C GLU A 8 -25.56 20.28 4.83
N ARG A 9 -24.44 20.83 5.31
CA ARG A 9 -23.16 20.67 4.60
C ARG A 9 -22.81 19.20 4.58
N VAL A 10 -22.43 18.71 3.41
CA VAL A 10 -22.01 17.31 3.23
C VAL A 10 -20.58 17.17 3.75
N THR A 11 -20.40 16.34 4.78
CA THR A 11 -19.08 15.89 5.28
C THR A 11 -18.94 14.40 5.01
N ILE A 12 -17.87 14.02 4.34
CA ILE A 12 -17.52 12.62 4.04
C ILE A 12 -16.17 12.32 4.66
N THR A 13 -16.06 11.16 5.32
CA THR A 13 -14.79 10.68 5.86
C THR A 13 -14.52 9.27 5.36
N SER A 14 -13.35 9.06 4.76
CA SER A 14 -12.88 7.75 4.28
C SER A 14 -11.51 7.44 4.86
N LYS A 15 -11.26 6.14 5.09
CA LYS A 15 -10.00 5.65 5.68
C LYS A 15 -9.38 4.61 4.76
N ALA A 16 -8.05 4.56 4.73
CA ALA A 16 -7.32 3.48 4.10
C ALA A 16 -6.22 2.98 5.06
N PRO A 17 -6.06 1.66 5.23
CA PRO A 17 -5.04 1.10 6.11
C PRO A 17 -3.67 1.19 5.48
N GLY A 18 -2.65 1.15 6.34
CA GLY A 18 -1.29 0.86 5.92
C GLY A 18 -1.13 -0.59 5.47
N LYS A 19 0.08 -0.94 5.02
CA LYS A 19 0.41 -2.27 4.49
C LYS A 19 1.73 -2.81 5.01
N LEU A 20 1.85 -4.15 4.98
CA LEU A 20 3.11 -4.88 5.13
C LEU A 20 3.18 -6.02 4.10
N PHE A 21 4.32 -6.16 3.42
CA PHE A 21 4.57 -7.32 2.57
C PHE A 21 4.89 -8.54 3.42
N ILE A 22 4.25 -9.65 3.09
CA ILE A 22 4.45 -10.95 3.75
C ILE A 22 5.34 -11.84 2.89
N ALA A 23 5.13 -11.85 1.57
CA ALA A 23 5.96 -12.59 0.63
C ALA A 23 5.82 -12.03 -0.79
N GLY A 24 6.80 -12.35 -1.66
CA GLY A 24 6.76 -12.04 -3.09
C GLY A 24 7.38 -10.70 -3.46
N GLU A 25 8.08 -10.05 -2.54
CA GLU A 25 8.82 -8.82 -2.82
C GLU A 25 9.76 -8.99 -4.01
N TYR A 26 10.03 -7.90 -4.71
CA TYR A 26 10.82 -7.83 -5.95
C TYR A 26 10.23 -8.61 -7.14
N ALA A 27 9.80 -9.86 -6.95
CA ALA A 27 9.19 -10.64 -8.03
C ALA A 27 7.84 -10.07 -8.48
N VAL A 28 7.06 -9.55 -7.54
CA VAL A 28 5.72 -8.98 -7.79
C VAL A 28 5.70 -7.77 -8.72
N VAL A 29 6.85 -7.16 -9.02
CA VAL A 29 6.92 -6.09 -10.02
C VAL A 29 6.77 -6.61 -11.45
N GLU A 30 6.98 -7.91 -11.67
CA GLU A 30 6.72 -8.55 -12.96
C GLU A 30 5.26 -8.94 -13.09
N PRO A 31 4.60 -8.64 -14.24
CA PRO A 31 3.19 -8.96 -14.44
C PRO A 31 2.89 -10.44 -14.19
N GLY A 32 1.82 -10.72 -13.46
CA GLY A 32 1.40 -12.09 -13.13
C GLY A 32 2.16 -12.78 -12.01
N HIS A 33 3.25 -12.19 -11.49
CA HIS A 33 3.92 -12.71 -10.30
C HIS A 33 3.19 -12.30 -9.03
N GLY A 34 3.05 -13.25 -8.09
CA GLY A 34 2.25 -13.07 -6.89
C GLY A 34 3.02 -12.47 -5.73
N ALA A 35 2.27 -11.83 -4.83
CA ALA A 35 2.70 -11.45 -3.49
C ALA A 35 1.58 -11.70 -2.48
N ILE A 36 1.92 -11.80 -1.20
CA ILE A 36 0.97 -11.73 -0.10
C ILE A 36 1.26 -10.44 0.64
N VAL A 37 0.23 -9.62 0.84
CA VAL A 37 0.33 -8.31 1.47
C VAL A 37 -0.75 -8.19 2.55
N ALA A 38 -0.37 -7.74 3.74
CA ALA A 38 -1.29 -7.48 4.84
C ALA A 38 -1.67 -6.01 4.90
N ALA A 39 -2.94 -5.70 5.04
CA ALA A 39 -3.40 -4.42 5.54
C ALA A 39 -3.24 -4.37 7.06
N VAL A 40 -2.79 -3.25 7.62
CA VAL A 40 -2.54 -3.13 9.06
C VAL A 40 -3.38 -2.04 9.72
N SER A 41 -3.67 -2.22 11.02
CA SER A 41 -4.61 -1.42 11.82
C SER A 41 -4.11 -0.02 12.20
N ARG A 42 -3.41 0.65 11.29
CA ARG A 42 -3.16 2.09 11.29
C ARG A 42 -3.65 2.67 9.98
N TYR A 43 -4.24 3.85 10.02
CA TYR A 43 -5.00 4.39 8.92
C TYR A 43 -4.51 5.77 8.50
N LEU A 44 -4.71 6.05 7.24
CA LEU A 44 -4.75 7.39 6.71
C LEU A 44 -6.21 7.75 6.47
N THR A 45 -6.63 8.90 6.98
CA THR A 45 -8.01 9.39 6.89
C THR A 45 -8.06 10.63 6.02
N VAL A 46 -9.02 10.67 5.11
CA VAL A 46 -9.36 11.81 4.28
C VAL A 46 -10.77 12.25 4.63
N THR A 47 -10.94 13.53 4.97
CA THR A 47 -12.25 14.16 5.19
C THR A 47 -12.48 15.22 4.13
N ILE A 48 -13.65 15.17 3.49
CA ILE A 48 -14.14 16.16 2.53
C ILE A 48 -15.31 16.91 3.15
N ASP A 49 -15.23 18.25 3.18
CA ASP A 49 -16.28 19.16 3.60
C ASP A 49 -16.68 20.05 2.42
N GLU A 50 -17.96 20.04 2.06
CA GLU A 50 -18.49 20.90 0.99
C GLU A 50 -18.31 22.39 1.34
N THR A 51 -17.87 23.20 0.37
CA THR A 51 -17.71 24.64 0.50
C THR A 51 -18.29 25.39 -0.69
N THR A 52 -18.61 26.69 -0.50
CA THR A 52 -19.16 27.55 -1.55
C THR A 52 -18.19 28.64 -2.00
N SER A 53 -17.03 28.79 -1.37
CA SER A 53 -16.07 29.87 -1.65
C SER A 53 -14.84 29.37 -2.38
N VAL A 54 -13.89 28.80 -1.66
CA VAL A 54 -12.63 28.25 -2.17
C VAL A 54 -12.39 26.91 -1.52
N GLY A 55 -11.92 25.93 -2.29
CA GLY A 55 -11.50 24.65 -1.76
C GLY A 55 -10.11 24.72 -1.15
N THR A 56 -9.82 23.86 -0.18
CA THR A 56 -8.50 23.76 0.43
C THR A 56 -8.02 22.31 0.49
N LEU A 57 -6.70 22.12 0.41
CA LEU A 57 -6.03 20.86 0.75
C LEU A 57 -5.12 21.10 1.95
N THR A 58 -5.26 20.26 2.98
CA THR A 58 -4.46 20.33 4.22
C THR A 58 -4.03 18.94 4.67
N SER A 59 -2.93 18.85 5.41
CA SER A 59 -2.46 17.58 5.97
C SER A 59 -1.74 17.78 7.30
N THR A 60 -1.96 16.87 8.23
CA THR A 60 -1.20 16.83 9.50
C THR A 60 0.30 16.55 9.31
N GLN A 61 0.70 16.04 8.14
CA GLN A 61 2.12 15.84 7.79
C GLN A 61 2.82 17.15 7.36
N ASN A 62 2.05 18.13 6.88
CA ASN A 62 2.54 19.46 6.49
C ASN A 62 1.59 20.52 7.06
N PRO A 63 1.54 20.72 8.40
CA PRO A 63 0.50 21.52 9.05
C PRO A 63 0.52 23.01 8.65
N ASP A 64 1.66 23.52 8.22
CA ASP A 64 1.83 24.91 7.81
C ASP A 64 1.48 25.15 6.33
N VAL A 65 1.12 24.10 5.57
CA VAL A 65 0.83 24.18 4.14
C VAL A 65 -0.67 24.03 3.91
N VAL A 66 -1.31 25.13 3.51
CA VAL A 66 -2.70 25.15 3.03
C VAL A 66 -2.66 25.47 1.55
N VAL A 67 -3.17 24.56 0.74
CA VAL A 67 -3.26 24.76 -0.71
C VAL A 67 -4.70 25.12 -1.06
N GLU A 68 -4.89 26.32 -1.59
CA GLU A 68 -6.18 26.74 -2.15
C GLU A 68 -6.37 26.17 -3.55
N TRP A 69 -7.60 25.83 -3.88
CA TRP A 69 -7.97 25.39 -5.21
C TRP A 69 -9.36 25.93 -5.62
N THR A 70 -9.57 26.00 -6.91
CA THR A 70 -10.83 26.50 -7.52
C THR A 70 -11.24 25.57 -8.66
N ARG A 71 -12.38 25.87 -9.28
CA ARG A 71 -12.77 25.21 -10.53
C ARG A 71 -12.48 26.11 -11.73
N GLU A 72 -11.93 25.53 -12.78
CA GLU A 72 -11.85 26.11 -14.11
C GLU A 72 -12.84 25.33 -15.01
N GLY A 73 -14.03 25.89 -15.22
CA GLY A 73 -15.17 25.08 -15.63
C GLY A 73 -15.48 24.03 -14.56
N GLU A 74 -15.54 22.77 -14.94
CA GLU A 74 -15.76 21.65 -14.00
C GLU A 74 -14.45 20.99 -13.51
N LEU A 75 -13.28 21.52 -13.89
CA LEU A 75 -11.99 20.92 -13.56
C LEU A 75 -11.42 21.49 -12.27
N PHE A 76 -10.88 20.62 -11.43
CA PHE A 76 -10.07 20.97 -10.26
C PHE A 76 -8.80 21.72 -10.69
N ARG A 77 -8.48 22.83 -10.03
CA ARG A 77 -7.25 23.61 -10.24
C ARG A 77 -6.69 24.10 -8.91
N ALA A 78 -5.59 23.49 -8.48
CA ALA A 78 -4.82 23.98 -7.35
C ALA A 78 -4.00 25.23 -7.73
N LYS A 79 -3.72 26.09 -6.75
CA LYS A 79 -2.91 27.30 -6.92
C LYS A 79 -1.44 26.99 -6.59
N GLY A 80 -0.54 27.28 -7.55
CA GLY A 80 0.91 27.23 -7.36
C GLY A 80 1.48 25.81 -7.26
N GLU A 81 2.78 25.73 -6.96
CA GLU A 81 3.45 24.47 -6.64
C GLU A 81 3.18 24.06 -5.18
N HIS A 82 2.92 22.79 -4.93
CA HIS A 82 2.55 22.29 -3.61
C HIS A 82 2.94 20.82 -3.40
N PRO A 83 3.04 20.35 -2.15
CA PRO A 83 3.47 18.97 -1.85
C PRO A 83 2.37 17.90 -2.08
N TYR A 84 1.14 18.30 -2.43
CA TYR A 84 -0.03 17.40 -2.53
C TYR A 84 -0.29 16.88 -3.96
N ASN A 85 0.73 16.80 -4.81
CA ASN A 85 0.59 16.36 -6.22
C ASN A 85 -0.09 15.00 -6.36
N LEU A 86 0.18 14.07 -5.44
CA LEU A 86 -0.42 12.73 -5.45
C LEU A 86 -1.93 12.78 -5.12
N VAL A 87 -2.32 13.63 -4.17
CA VAL A 87 -3.72 13.86 -3.78
C VAL A 87 -4.48 14.57 -4.91
N GLU A 88 -3.90 15.63 -5.48
CA GLU A 88 -4.46 16.33 -6.64
C GLU A 88 -4.72 15.37 -7.79
N LYS A 89 -3.75 14.52 -8.12
CA LYS A 89 -3.91 13.55 -9.20
C LYS A 89 -4.99 12.52 -8.88
N ALA A 90 -5.12 12.08 -7.62
CA ALA A 90 -6.17 11.17 -7.18
C ALA A 90 -7.56 11.82 -7.33
N ILE A 91 -7.71 13.09 -6.94
CA ILE A 91 -8.93 13.87 -7.16
C ILE A 91 -9.27 13.92 -8.65
N LEU A 92 -8.32 14.32 -9.50
CA LEU A 92 -8.52 14.45 -10.95
C LEU A 92 -8.96 13.15 -11.61
N VAL A 93 -8.36 12.01 -11.22
CA VAL A 93 -8.72 10.69 -11.77
C VAL A 93 -10.09 10.26 -11.28
N ALA A 94 -10.40 10.45 -9.98
CA ALA A 94 -11.70 10.09 -9.42
C ALA A 94 -12.82 10.96 -10.01
N GLU A 95 -12.64 12.28 -10.11
CA GLU A 95 -13.63 13.18 -10.72
C GLU A 95 -13.79 12.93 -12.22
N GLN A 96 -12.73 12.54 -12.93
CA GLN A 96 -12.84 12.13 -14.32
C GLN A 96 -13.73 10.88 -14.46
N TYR A 97 -13.54 9.86 -13.61
CA TYR A 97 -14.40 8.67 -13.59
C TYR A 97 -15.86 9.03 -13.28
N VAL A 98 -16.09 9.90 -12.29
CA VAL A 98 -17.42 10.40 -11.89
C VAL A 98 -18.10 11.11 -13.07
N ARG A 99 -17.37 11.97 -13.81
CA ARG A 99 -17.87 12.68 -15.00
C ARG A 99 -18.21 11.70 -16.13
N GLU A 100 -17.33 10.77 -16.41
CA GLU A 100 -17.54 9.73 -17.43
C GLU A 100 -18.68 8.77 -17.05
N SER A 101 -19.10 8.77 -15.78
CA SER A 101 -20.26 8.04 -15.25
C SER A 101 -21.58 8.87 -15.30
N GLY A 102 -21.56 10.07 -15.89
CA GLY A 102 -22.74 10.89 -16.13
C GLY A 102 -22.97 12.02 -15.15
N LYS A 103 -22.02 12.36 -14.25
CA LYS A 103 -22.11 13.53 -13.39
C LYS A 103 -21.74 14.79 -14.18
N GLU A 104 -22.62 15.78 -14.19
CA GLU A 104 -22.43 17.02 -14.97
C GLU A 104 -21.89 18.19 -14.14
N THR A 105 -22.20 18.24 -12.85
CA THR A 105 -21.82 19.36 -11.96
C THR A 105 -20.92 18.92 -10.82
N PHE A 106 -19.90 19.74 -10.53
CA PHE A 106 -18.90 19.46 -9.53
C PHE A 106 -18.83 20.57 -8.49
N ALA A 107 -19.02 20.22 -7.22
CA ALA A 107 -18.95 21.14 -6.10
C ALA A 107 -17.52 21.50 -5.70
N LEU A 108 -17.35 22.64 -5.03
CA LEU A 108 -16.13 22.96 -4.28
C LEU A 108 -16.15 22.28 -2.91
N TYR A 109 -15.00 21.85 -2.45
CA TYR A 109 -14.84 21.23 -1.12
C TYR A 109 -13.46 21.51 -0.53
N SER A 110 -13.36 21.43 0.78
CA SER A 110 -12.09 21.36 1.51
C SER A 110 -11.77 19.90 1.81
N LEU A 111 -10.52 19.50 1.61
CA LEU A 111 -10.03 18.14 1.87
C LEU A 111 -8.94 18.21 2.92
N SER A 112 -9.11 17.48 4.01
CA SER A 112 -8.14 17.36 5.09
C SER A 112 -7.65 15.92 5.23
N ILE A 113 -6.34 15.76 5.49
CA ILE A 113 -5.66 14.47 5.58
C ILE A 113 -5.06 14.34 6.98
N THR A 114 -5.35 13.21 7.64
CA THR A 114 -4.68 12.81 8.88
C THR A 114 -4.05 11.43 8.69
N SER A 115 -2.85 11.20 9.26
CA SER A 115 -2.12 9.95 9.10
C SER A 115 -1.67 9.41 10.44
N GLU A 116 -1.91 8.11 10.66
CA GLU A 116 -1.34 7.29 11.74
C GLU A 116 -0.16 6.44 11.23
N LEU A 117 0.14 6.49 9.92
CA LEU A 117 1.15 5.67 9.26
C LEU A 117 2.58 6.20 9.46
N ASP A 118 2.69 7.45 9.92
CA ASP A 118 3.94 8.14 10.16
C ASP A 118 3.81 8.97 11.45
N ASP A 119 4.91 9.26 12.13
CA ASP A 119 4.95 10.22 13.23
C ASP A 119 5.54 11.55 12.73
N ALA A 120 4.67 12.45 12.28
CA ALA A 120 5.07 13.74 11.72
C ALA A 120 5.81 14.63 12.77
N LYS A 121 5.45 14.51 14.05
CA LYS A 121 6.07 15.31 15.13
C LYS A 121 7.53 14.92 15.37
N ARG A 122 7.85 13.65 15.16
CA ARG A 122 9.21 13.10 15.31
C ARG A 122 9.93 12.93 13.97
N GLY A 123 9.26 13.20 12.84
CA GLY A 123 9.80 12.99 11.50
C GLY A 123 10.02 11.50 11.15
N ILE A 124 9.30 10.60 11.83
CA ILE A 124 9.48 9.15 11.68
C ILE A 124 8.52 8.62 10.62
N LYS A 125 9.07 7.90 9.62
CA LYS A 125 8.31 7.06 8.70
C LYS A 125 8.46 5.60 9.11
N TYR A 126 7.36 4.89 9.27
CA TYR A 126 7.37 3.48 9.65
C TYR A 126 7.42 2.51 8.45
N GLY A 127 7.37 3.02 7.20
CA GLY A 127 7.36 2.18 6.01
C GLY A 127 6.03 1.47 5.76
N LEU A 128 4.94 1.97 6.34
CA LEU A 128 3.60 1.36 6.26
C LEU A 128 2.80 1.72 4.99
N GLY A 129 3.41 2.39 3.99
CA GLY A 129 2.78 2.63 2.69
C GLY A 129 1.83 3.82 2.65
N SER A 130 2.17 4.94 3.28
CA SER A 130 1.34 6.16 3.32
C SER A 130 0.98 6.71 1.92
N SER A 131 1.87 6.57 0.92
CA SER A 131 1.60 7.00 -0.45
C SER A 131 0.44 6.23 -1.11
N GLY A 132 0.39 4.90 -0.96
CA GLY A 132 -0.74 4.10 -1.45
C GLY A 132 -2.03 4.42 -0.70
N ALA A 133 -1.94 4.49 0.63
CA ALA A 133 -3.10 4.75 1.49
C ALA A 133 -3.74 6.13 1.22
N VAL A 134 -2.96 7.19 0.97
CA VAL A 134 -3.51 8.52 0.68
C VAL A 134 -4.28 8.55 -0.64
N VAL A 135 -3.80 7.86 -1.66
CA VAL A 135 -4.50 7.75 -2.95
C VAL A 135 -5.82 7.01 -2.78
N VAL A 136 -5.78 5.85 -2.11
CA VAL A 136 -6.97 5.02 -1.85
C VAL A 136 -8.01 5.80 -1.05
N ALA A 137 -7.64 6.42 0.08
CA ALA A 137 -8.58 7.20 0.90
C ALA A 137 -9.15 8.41 0.16
N THR A 138 -8.33 9.11 -0.64
CA THR A 138 -8.77 10.25 -1.45
C THR A 138 -9.80 9.82 -2.49
N ILE A 139 -9.54 8.75 -3.23
CA ILE A 139 -10.47 8.22 -4.25
C ILE A 139 -11.78 7.79 -3.61
N GLN A 140 -11.72 7.05 -2.50
CA GLN A 140 -12.92 6.65 -1.75
C GLN A 140 -13.74 7.89 -1.34
N ALA A 141 -13.11 8.89 -0.73
CA ALA A 141 -13.78 10.09 -0.26
C ALA A 141 -14.44 10.87 -1.42
N VAL A 142 -13.77 11.00 -2.56
CA VAL A 142 -14.32 11.69 -3.74
C VAL A 142 -15.50 10.93 -4.34
N LEU A 143 -15.40 9.59 -4.48
CA LEU A 143 -16.51 8.77 -4.99
C LEU A 143 -17.73 8.85 -4.06
N ASP A 144 -17.52 8.75 -2.75
CA ASP A 144 -18.58 8.85 -1.74
C ASP A 144 -19.22 10.27 -1.72
N PHE A 145 -18.40 11.32 -1.86
CA PHE A 145 -18.87 12.71 -1.93
C PHE A 145 -19.83 12.94 -3.12
N TYR A 146 -19.50 12.37 -4.27
CA TYR A 146 -20.38 12.41 -5.45
C TYR A 146 -21.41 11.30 -5.48
N LYS A 147 -21.55 10.50 -4.41
CA LYS A 147 -22.50 9.38 -4.32
C LYS A 147 -22.35 8.38 -5.48
N THR A 148 -21.13 8.19 -5.95
CA THR A 148 -20.81 7.23 -7.00
C THR A 148 -20.58 5.86 -6.38
N PRO A 149 -21.32 4.81 -6.74
CA PRO A 149 -21.12 3.47 -6.21
C PRO A 149 -19.68 2.99 -6.42
N ARG A 150 -19.08 2.41 -5.38
CA ARG A 150 -17.71 1.92 -5.44
C ARG A 150 -17.58 0.49 -4.92
N THR A 151 -16.60 -0.21 -5.47
CA THR A 151 -16.10 -1.50 -4.98
C THR A 151 -14.62 -1.37 -4.65
N SER A 152 -14.07 -2.26 -3.83
CA SER A 152 -12.62 -2.30 -3.56
C SER A 152 -11.81 -2.42 -4.85
N LEU A 153 -12.31 -3.18 -5.83
CA LEU A 153 -11.65 -3.32 -7.13
C LEU A 153 -11.65 -2.02 -7.95
N LEU A 154 -12.75 -1.27 -7.97
CA LEU A 154 -12.81 0.02 -8.63
C LEU A 154 -11.84 1.02 -7.99
N VAL A 155 -11.84 1.10 -6.65
CA VAL A 155 -10.92 1.97 -5.90
C VAL A 155 -9.47 1.60 -6.19
N TYR A 156 -9.13 0.30 -6.19
CA TYR A 156 -7.81 -0.19 -6.58
C TYR A 156 -7.44 0.26 -8.00
N LYS A 157 -8.31 0.03 -8.99
CA LYS A 157 -8.05 0.40 -10.38
C LYS A 157 -7.80 1.89 -10.56
N LEU A 158 -8.66 2.74 -10.00
CA LEU A 158 -8.48 4.19 -10.03
C LEU A 158 -7.17 4.63 -9.34
N SER A 159 -6.81 3.99 -8.23
CA SER A 159 -5.57 4.28 -7.51
C SER A 159 -4.32 3.93 -8.34
N VAL A 160 -4.34 2.80 -9.02
CA VAL A 160 -3.26 2.40 -9.94
C VAL A 160 -3.16 3.38 -11.11
N LEU A 161 -4.27 3.75 -11.74
CA LEU A 161 -4.28 4.73 -12.85
C LEU A 161 -3.76 6.11 -12.41
N THR A 162 -4.05 6.51 -11.15
CA THR A 162 -3.47 7.73 -10.54
C THR A 162 -1.95 7.67 -10.52
N ASN A 163 -1.38 6.57 -10.02
CA ASN A 163 0.07 6.39 -9.93
C ASN A 163 0.74 6.29 -11.31
N LEU A 164 0.11 5.62 -12.26
CA LEU A 164 0.61 5.54 -13.63
C LEU A 164 0.67 6.92 -14.32
N ARG A 165 -0.31 7.80 -14.08
CA ARG A 165 -0.30 9.19 -14.58
C ARG A 165 0.81 10.05 -13.98
N LEU A 166 1.34 9.69 -12.83
CA LEU A 166 2.48 10.33 -12.19
C LEU A 166 3.81 9.65 -12.54
N SER A 167 3.78 8.69 -13.47
CA SER A 167 4.97 7.88 -13.83
C SER A 167 5.59 7.18 -12.62
N GLN A 168 4.80 6.95 -11.56
CA GLN A 168 5.26 6.22 -10.39
C GLN A 168 5.49 4.76 -10.73
N ARG A 169 6.55 4.22 -10.14
CA ARG A 169 6.97 2.84 -10.31
C ARG A 169 6.60 2.05 -9.08
N GLY A 170 6.49 0.74 -9.22
CA GLY A 170 6.18 -0.14 -8.11
C GLY A 170 5.24 -1.27 -8.53
N SER A 171 4.94 -2.14 -7.59
CA SER A 171 4.07 -3.30 -7.81
C SER A 171 2.59 -2.99 -7.60
N PHE A 172 2.25 -1.88 -6.94
CA PHE A 172 0.88 -1.54 -6.49
C PHE A 172 0.27 -2.53 -5.48
N GLY A 173 1.10 -3.36 -4.84
CA GLY A 173 0.65 -4.28 -3.80
C GLY A 173 0.21 -3.55 -2.53
N ASP A 174 0.81 -2.40 -2.23
CA ASP A 174 0.38 -1.49 -1.16
C ASP A 174 -1.04 -0.96 -1.41
N ILE A 175 -1.35 -0.59 -2.65
CA ILE A 175 -2.69 -0.16 -3.06
C ILE A 175 -3.69 -1.31 -2.93
N ALA A 176 -3.29 -2.55 -3.30
CA ALA A 176 -4.16 -3.72 -3.15
C ALA A 176 -4.53 -3.94 -1.67
N ALA A 177 -3.53 -3.94 -0.76
CA ALA A 177 -3.79 -4.07 0.67
C ALA A 177 -4.68 -2.93 1.20
N SER A 178 -4.35 -1.66 0.86
CA SER A 178 -5.12 -0.50 1.32
C SER A 178 -6.56 -0.46 0.77
N SER A 179 -6.81 -1.04 -0.41
CA SER A 179 -8.15 -1.07 -1.03
C SER A 179 -9.02 -2.22 -0.56
N PHE A 180 -8.43 -3.37 -0.21
CA PHE A 180 -9.19 -4.59 0.10
C PHE A 180 -9.25 -4.91 1.59
N GLY A 181 -8.31 -4.42 2.39
CA GLY A 181 -8.18 -4.80 3.80
C GLY A 181 -7.78 -6.27 3.97
N GLY A 182 -7.51 -6.69 5.19
CA GLY A 182 -7.18 -8.07 5.52
C GLY A 182 -5.83 -8.54 4.99
N MET A 183 -5.70 -9.84 4.80
CA MET A 183 -4.57 -10.48 4.12
C MET A 183 -4.95 -10.72 2.66
N VAL A 184 -4.10 -10.27 1.74
CA VAL A 184 -4.43 -10.29 0.30
C VAL A 184 -3.34 -11.03 -0.48
N TYR A 185 -3.73 -12.04 -1.24
CA TYR A 185 -2.93 -12.53 -2.37
C TYR A 185 -3.16 -11.62 -3.57
N TYR A 186 -2.09 -11.22 -4.23
CA TYR A 186 -2.11 -10.19 -5.26
C TYR A 186 -1.13 -10.51 -6.37
N THR A 187 -1.51 -10.27 -7.64
CA THR A 187 -0.58 -10.26 -8.78
C THR A 187 -0.62 -8.92 -9.49
N SER A 188 0.53 -8.42 -9.93
CA SER A 188 0.62 -7.14 -10.64
C SER A 188 -0.06 -7.18 -12.00
N PRO A 189 -0.82 -6.15 -12.39
CA PRO A 189 -1.34 -6.01 -13.74
C PRO A 189 -0.24 -5.67 -14.74
N ASN A 190 -0.51 -5.90 -16.02
CA ASN A 190 0.38 -5.50 -17.10
C ASN A 190 0.38 -3.96 -17.26
N ARG A 191 1.36 -3.31 -16.66
CA ARG A 191 1.50 -1.84 -16.64
C ARG A 191 1.67 -1.23 -18.02
N SER A 192 2.40 -1.89 -18.92
CA SER A 192 2.61 -1.37 -20.28
C SER A 192 1.28 -1.31 -21.04
N CYS A 193 0.44 -2.33 -20.90
CA CYS A 193 -0.90 -2.34 -21.47
C CYS A 193 -1.78 -1.21 -20.92
N LEU A 194 -1.75 -1.00 -19.59
CA LEU A 194 -2.52 0.09 -18.95
C LEU A 194 -2.05 1.48 -19.39
N LEU A 195 -0.73 1.68 -19.54
CA LEU A 195 -0.18 2.95 -20.04
C LEU A 195 -0.61 3.23 -21.48
N GLU A 196 -0.67 2.22 -22.34
CA GLU A 196 -1.19 2.35 -23.70
C GLU A 196 -2.68 2.68 -23.71
N GLN A 197 -3.48 1.99 -22.87
CA GLN A 197 -4.91 2.27 -22.74
C GLN A 197 -5.18 3.70 -22.24
N LEU A 198 -4.38 4.22 -21.29
CA LEU A 198 -4.51 5.58 -20.79
C LEU A 198 -4.33 6.68 -21.86
N GLN A 199 -3.68 6.37 -22.98
CA GLN A 199 -3.52 7.29 -24.10
C GLN A 199 -4.75 7.32 -25.02
N ASN A 200 -5.53 6.23 -25.08
CA ASN A 200 -6.51 6.00 -26.14
C ASN A 200 -7.93 5.74 -25.61
N GLN A 201 -8.12 5.56 -24.30
CA GLN A 201 -9.42 5.17 -23.72
C GLN A 201 -9.78 6.09 -22.54
N SER A 202 -11.07 6.15 -22.23
CA SER A 202 -11.57 6.81 -21.03
C SER A 202 -11.21 6.05 -19.76
N ILE A 203 -11.11 6.74 -18.63
CA ILE A 203 -10.85 6.13 -17.30
C ILE A 203 -11.91 5.09 -16.97
N LYS A 204 -13.18 5.40 -17.26
CA LYS A 204 -14.29 4.48 -17.03
C LYS A 204 -14.14 3.20 -17.86
N ALA A 205 -13.84 3.31 -19.14
CA ALA A 205 -13.67 2.14 -20.02
C ALA A 205 -12.51 1.24 -19.53
N ILE A 206 -11.40 1.83 -19.10
CA ILE A 206 -10.26 1.08 -18.53
C ILE A 206 -10.67 0.40 -17.22
N CYS A 207 -11.44 1.07 -16.36
CA CYS A 207 -11.88 0.50 -15.09
C CYS A 207 -12.92 -0.61 -15.25
N ASP A 208 -13.79 -0.52 -16.26
CA ASP A 208 -14.83 -1.51 -16.53
C ASP A 208 -14.26 -2.80 -17.18
N ALA A 209 -13.11 -2.70 -17.84
CA ALA A 209 -12.44 -3.84 -18.46
C ALA A 209 -11.71 -4.72 -17.45
N ASP A 210 -11.54 -6.00 -17.76
CA ASP A 210 -10.65 -6.88 -17.02
C ASP A 210 -9.18 -6.53 -17.31
N TRP A 211 -8.38 -6.48 -16.24
CA TRP A 211 -6.97 -6.17 -16.37
C TRP A 211 -6.15 -7.45 -16.48
N LYS A 212 -5.41 -7.54 -17.58
CA LYS A 212 -4.52 -8.69 -17.83
C LYS A 212 -3.51 -8.83 -16.70
N ASP A 213 -3.31 -10.07 -16.26
CA ASP A 213 -2.37 -10.50 -15.23
C ASP A 213 -2.75 -10.08 -13.79
N LEU A 214 -3.80 -9.29 -13.60
CA LEU A 214 -4.28 -8.89 -12.28
C LEU A 214 -5.10 -10.00 -11.62
N MET A 215 -4.72 -10.37 -10.41
CA MET A 215 -5.54 -11.15 -9.50
C MET A 215 -5.46 -10.52 -8.11
N ILE A 216 -6.59 -10.40 -7.44
CA ILE A 216 -6.67 -9.96 -6.04
C ILE A 216 -7.63 -10.88 -5.32
N GLU A 217 -7.14 -11.58 -4.32
CA GLU A 217 -7.91 -12.53 -3.53
C GLU A 217 -7.65 -12.30 -2.04
N ARG A 218 -8.71 -12.17 -1.24
CA ARG A 218 -8.59 -12.17 0.21
C ARG A 218 -8.31 -13.57 0.72
N LEU A 219 -7.34 -13.67 1.61
CA LEU A 219 -7.03 -14.90 2.32
C LEU A 219 -7.81 -14.94 3.66
N PRO A 220 -8.14 -16.12 4.17
CA PRO A 220 -8.87 -16.26 5.43
C PRO A 220 -8.06 -15.73 6.62
N GLU A 221 -8.74 -15.32 7.66
CA GLU A 221 -8.11 -14.98 8.95
C GLU A 221 -7.56 -16.24 9.62
N LEU A 222 -6.42 -16.11 10.28
CA LEU A 222 -5.78 -17.17 11.04
C LEU A 222 -5.64 -16.72 12.51
N PRO A 223 -6.62 -17.01 13.36
CA PRO A 223 -6.62 -16.54 14.76
C PRO A 223 -5.44 -17.06 15.57
N ASP A 224 -4.94 -18.25 15.25
CA ASP A 224 -3.82 -18.89 15.93
C ASP A 224 -2.46 -18.58 15.30
N PHE A 225 -2.38 -17.58 14.43
CA PHE A 225 -1.13 -17.18 13.76
C PHE A 225 -0.95 -15.66 13.79
N THR A 226 -0.48 -15.18 14.95
CA THR A 226 -0.45 -13.74 15.26
C THR A 226 0.71 -13.03 14.58
N LEU A 227 0.41 -11.92 13.92
CA LEU A 227 1.39 -11.00 13.35
C LEU A 227 2.00 -10.11 14.44
N LEU A 228 3.34 -10.09 14.53
CA LEU A 228 4.11 -9.07 15.24
C LEU A 228 4.87 -8.24 14.23
N VAL A 229 5.02 -6.95 14.55
CA VAL A 229 5.75 -6.00 13.69
C VAL A 229 6.80 -5.30 14.55
N GLY A 230 8.06 -5.44 14.13
CA GLY A 230 9.19 -4.73 14.75
C GLY A 230 9.68 -3.63 13.81
N TRP A 231 9.85 -2.42 14.34
CA TRP A 231 10.47 -1.30 13.64
C TRP A 231 11.90 -1.10 14.12
N THR A 232 12.84 -0.99 13.18
CA THR A 232 14.28 -0.98 13.47
C THR A 232 14.83 0.41 13.87
N GLY A 233 13.99 1.44 13.83
CA GLY A 233 14.47 2.81 14.06
C GLY A 233 15.20 3.44 12.87
N GLN A 234 15.36 2.71 11.76
CA GLN A 234 16.02 3.16 10.53
C GLN A 234 14.99 3.29 9.42
N VAL A 235 14.96 4.45 8.77
CA VAL A 235 14.05 4.69 7.63
C VAL A 235 14.69 4.12 6.38
N ALA A 236 13.99 3.22 5.70
CA ALA A 236 14.43 2.71 4.40
C ALA A 236 14.30 3.79 3.31
N ILE A 237 15.32 3.92 2.47
CA ILE A 237 15.25 4.75 1.26
C ILE A 237 14.72 3.88 0.13
N THR A 238 13.43 3.55 0.20
CA THR A 238 12.75 2.61 -0.70
C THR A 238 12.91 2.98 -2.17
N ASP A 239 12.81 4.26 -2.52
CA ASP A 239 12.96 4.74 -3.90
C ASP A 239 14.36 4.46 -4.46
N SER A 240 15.40 4.62 -3.65
CA SER A 240 16.78 4.33 -4.08
C SER A 240 17.03 2.84 -4.28
N LEU A 241 16.45 1.99 -3.42
CA LEU A 241 16.51 0.53 -3.58
C LEU A 241 15.76 0.06 -4.82
N ILE A 242 14.57 0.59 -5.07
CA ILE A 242 13.79 0.31 -6.27
C ILE A 242 14.54 0.76 -7.52
N GLN A 243 15.09 1.98 -7.53
CA GLN A 243 15.86 2.51 -8.67
C GLN A 243 17.15 1.72 -8.92
N ALA A 244 17.89 1.36 -7.85
CA ALA A 244 19.09 0.53 -7.96
C ALA A 244 18.75 -0.86 -8.51
N THR A 245 17.66 -1.45 -8.04
CA THR A 245 17.15 -2.74 -8.53
C THR A 245 16.73 -2.65 -9.99
N GLU A 246 16.02 -1.59 -10.41
CA GLU A 246 15.59 -1.43 -11.80
C GLU A 246 16.78 -1.21 -12.77
N LYS A 247 17.79 -0.46 -12.33
CA LYS A 247 19.01 -0.24 -13.13
C LYS A 247 19.76 -1.55 -13.37
N LYS A 248 19.93 -2.37 -12.33
CA LYS A 248 20.55 -3.70 -12.41
C LYS A 248 19.65 -4.70 -13.15
N ARG A 249 18.34 -4.67 -12.89
CA ARG A 249 17.35 -5.52 -13.55
C ARG A 249 17.37 -5.35 -15.07
N LYS A 250 17.46 -4.12 -15.60
CA LYS A 250 17.57 -3.89 -17.06
C LYS A 250 18.78 -4.57 -17.69
N VAL A 251 19.83 -4.81 -16.92
CA VAL A 251 21.05 -5.50 -17.37
C VAL A 251 20.92 -7.04 -17.18
N GLU A 252 20.11 -7.48 -16.20
CA GLU A 252 20.09 -8.88 -15.76
C GLU A 252 18.73 -9.60 -15.99
N THR A 253 17.72 -8.92 -16.56
CA THR A 253 16.37 -9.52 -16.79
C THR A 253 16.42 -10.81 -17.62
N ASP A 254 17.43 -10.96 -18.46
CA ASP A 254 17.67 -12.19 -19.24
C ASP A 254 18.59 -13.18 -18.55
N SER A 255 19.12 -12.86 -17.35
CA SER A 255 20.02 -13.76 -16.63
C SER A 255 19.28 -15.00 -16.15
N ALA A 256 19.98 -16.14 -16.17
CA ALA A 256 19.45 -17.40 -15.64
C ALA A 256 19.09 -17.28 -14.15
N PHE A 257 19.84 -16.46 -13.40
CA PHE A 257 19.57 -16.18 -11.98
C PHE A 257 18.22 -15.50 -11.78
N TYR A 258 17.92 -14.42 -12.53
CA TYR A 258 16.67 -13.69 -12.36
C TYR A 258 15.46 -14.56 -12.71
N LYS A 259 15.55 -15.36 -13.77
CA LYS A 259 14.48 -16.31 -14.14
C LYS A 259 14.26 -17.36 -13.05
N GLU A 260 15.33 -17.87 -12.45
CA GLU A 260 15.23 -18.85 -11.35
C GLU A 260 14.70 -18.18 -10.07
N PHE A 261 15.09 -16.93 -9.75
CA PHE A 261 14.52 -16.14 -8.66
C PHE A 261 13.01 -16.00 -8.82
N LEU A 262 12.53 -15.60 -10.00
CA LEU A 262 11.10 -15.45 -10.29
C LEU A 262 10.34 -16.78 -10.12
N LYS A 263 10.91 -17.89 -10.61
CA LYS A 263 10.33 -19.22 -10.47
C LYS A 263 10.25 -19.67 -9.02
N LYS A 264 11.34 -19.50 -8.24
CA LYS A 264 11.37 -19.82 -6.81
C LYS A 264 10.36 -18.96 -6.03
N SER A 265 10.34 -17.66 -6.28
CA SER A 265 9.39 -16.73 -5.64
C SER A 265 7.94 -17.12 -5.93
N HIS A 266 7.63 -17.45 -7.19
CA HIS A 266 6.29 -17.89 -7.59
C HIS A 266 5.88 -19.14 -6.82
N ALA A 267 6.75 -20.16 -6.75
CA ALA A 267 6.48 -21.41 -6.03
C ALA A 267 6.25 -21.17 -4.53
N ILE A 268 7.07 -20.33 -3.88
CA ILE A 268 6.94 -19.98 -2.47
C ILE A 268 5.60 -19.27 -2.21
N VAL A 269 5.27 -18.27 -3.03
CA VAL A 269 4.04 -17.47 -2.82
C VAL A 269 2.78 -18.31 -3.06
N GLN A 270 2.79 -19.20 -4.07
CA GLN A 270 1.68 -20.14 -4.28
C GLN A 270 1.55 -21.15 -3.14
N GLY A 271 2.69 -21.68 -2.65
CA GLY A 271 2.71 -22.55 -1.47
C GLY A 271 2.12 -21.87 -0.24
N LEU A 272 2.51 -20.63 0.02
CA LEU A 272 1.96 -19.80 1.11
C LEU A 272 0.46 -19.52 0.92
N GLN A 273 0.01 -19.18 -0.29
CA GLN A 273 -1.41 -18.97 -0.58
C GLN A 273 -2.23 -20.23 -0.25
N ASN A 274 -1.74 -21.41 -0.68
CA ASN A 274 -2.41 -22.68 -0.40
C ASN A 274 -2.41 -23.00 1.10
N ALA A 275 -1.26 -22.87 1.76
CA ALA A 275 -1.12 -23.11 3.20
C ALA A 275 -2.03 -22.15 4.02
N TRP A 276 -2.20 -20.90 3.57
CA TRP A 276 -3.16 -19.95 4.17
C TRP A 276 -4.58 -20.45 4.04
N LYS A 277 -5.00 -20.90 2.85
CA LYS A 277 -6.35 -21.43 2.59
C LYS A 277 -6.66 -22.71 3.37
N THR A 278 -5.65 -23.57 3.55
CA THR A 278 -5.78 -24.83 4.30
C THR A 278 -5.47 -24.71 5.79
N GLN A 279 -5.08 -23.50 6.24
CA GLN A 279 -4.68 -23.21 7.63
C GLN A 279 -3.52 -24.08 8.12
N ASP A 280 -2.60 -24.43 7.21
CA ASP A 280 -1.40 -25.24 7.51
C ASP A 280 -0.28 -24.34 8.08
N ILE A 281 -0.30 -24.16 9.42
CA ILE A 281 0.67 -23.30 10.13
C ILE A 281 2.13 -23.74 9.90
N PRO A 282 2.51 -25.03 9.97
CA PRO A 282 3.86 -25.47 9.64
C PRO A 282 4.30 -25.07 8.24
N ALA A 283 3.45 -25.26 7.23
CA ALA A 283 3.76 -24.88 5.85
C ALA A 283 3.87 -23.34 5.69
N LEU A 284 3.06 -22.57 6.42
CA LEU A 284 3.17 -21.10 6.45
C LEU A 284 4.53 -20.66 7.03
N GLN A 285 4.93 -21.24 8.17
CA GLN A 285 6.21 -20.91 8.78
C GLN A 285 7.40 -21.24 7.85
N GLU A 286 7.36 -22.40 7.20
CA GLU A 286 8.40 -22.81 6.24
C GLU A 286 8.44 -21.89 5.03
N GLY A 287 7.28 -21.54 4.46
CA GLY A 287 7.19 -20.61 3.33
C GLY A 287 7.73 -19.21 3.64
N ILE A 288 7.49 -18.68 4.85
CA ILE A 288 8.03 -17.38 5.28
C ILE A 288 9.55 -17.45 5.40
N ARG A 289 10.10 -18.53 6.00
CA ARG A 289 11.56 -18.75 6.07
C ARG A 289 12.18 -18.91 4.68
N ALA A 290 11.53 -19.66 3.79
CA ALA A 290 11.97 -19.82 2.40
C ALA A 290 12.00 -18.49 1.65
N ASN A 291 10.98 -17.62 1.86
CA ASN A 291 10.98 -16.29 1.27
C ASN A 291 12.12 -15.42 1.82
N ARG A 292 12.38 -15.43 3.15
CA ARG A 292 13.54 -14.73 3.75
C ARG A 292 14.85 -15.19 3.12
N ALA A 293 15.06 -16.50 3.00
CA ALA A 293 16.27 -17.07 2.40
C ALA A 293 16.43 -16.65 0.93
N LEU A 294 15.34 -16.69 0.15
CA LEU A 294 15.35 -16.26 -1.25
C LEU A 294 15.68 -14.78 -1.41
N LEU A 295 15.13 -13.91 -0.55
CA LEU A 295 15.45 -12.47 -0.55
C LEU A 295 16.91 -12.22 -0.20
N ASN A 296 17.50 -12.97 0.72
CA ASN A 296 18.92 -12.86 1.08
C ASN A 296 19.83 -13.36 -0.08
N GLU A 297 19.47 -14.44 -0.78
CA GLU A 297 20.14 -14.89 -2.01
C GLU A 297 20.09 -13.79 -3.10
N PHE A 298 18.90 -13.23 -3.32
CA PHE A 298 18.68 -12.12 -4.27
C PHE A 298 19.51 -10.89 -3.91
N ALA A 299 19.52 -10.49 -2.62
CA ALA A 299 20.29 -9.36 -2.12
C ALA A 299 21.79 -9.49 -2.38
N GLN A 300 22.35 -10.68 -2.19
CA GLN A 300 23.78 -10.95 -2.44
C GLN A 300 24.14 -10.78 -3.92
N VAL A 301 23.36 -11.40 -4.83
CA VAL A 301 23.62 -11.32 -6.27
C VAL A 301 23.40 -9.89 -6.78
N MET A 302 22.32 -9.24 -6.34
CA MET A 302 22.00 -7.88 -6.76
C MET A 302 22.78 -6.80 -5.99
N GLN A 303 23.65 -7.18 -5.05
CA GLN A 303 24.43 -6.29 -4.20
C GLN A 303 23.56 -5.21 -3.56
N LEU A 304 22.46 -5.65 -2.93
CA LEU A 304 21.50 -4.82 -2.20
C LEU A 304 21.60 -5.14 -0.72
N GLU A 305 21.32 -4.17 0.14
CA GLU A 305 21.18 -4.40 1.58
C GLU A 305 19.68 -4.49 1.91
N ILE A 306 19.07 -5.68 1.66
CA ILE A 306 17.64 -5.91 1.96
C ILE A 306 17.47 -6.18 3.46
N GLU A 307 18.20 -7.15 4.02
CA GLU A 307 18.18 -7.47 5.44
C GLU A 307 19.37 -6.79 6.14
N THR A 308 19.14 -5.59 6.70
CA THR A 308 20.15 -4.86 7.49
C THR A 308 20.52 -5.62 8.76
N PRO A 309 21.64 -5.29 9.45
CA PRO A 309 22.00 -5.94 10.71
C PRO A 309 20.88 -5.87 11.77
N ALA A 310 20.13 -4.77 11.83
CA ALA A 310 19.00 -4.64 12.76
C ALA A 310 17.83 -5.55 12.38
N LEU A 311 17.50 -5.64 11.09
CA LEU A 311 16.46 -6.56 10.58
C LEU A 311 16.87 -8.02 10.77
N ARG A 312 18.15 -8.36 10.58
CA ARG A 312 18.68 -9.70 10.85
C ARG A 312 18.51 -10.05 12.34
N THR A 313 18.90 -9.15 13.24
CA THR A 313 18.72 -9.34 14.68
C THR A 313 17.24 -9.56 15.04
N LEU A 314 16.34 -8.78 14.46
CA LEU A 314 14.90 -8.93 14.61
C LEU A 314 14.42 -10.34 14.23
N CYS A 315 14.81 -10.80 13.05
CA CYS A 315 14.40 -12.10 12.53
C CYS A 315 15.01 -13.26 13.34
N ASP A 316 16.30 -13.18 13.65
CA ASP A 316 17.01 -14.26 14.36
C ASP A 316 16.49 -14.43 15.80
N LEU A 317 16.19 -13.34 16.51
CA LEU A 317 15.55 -13.39 17.83
C LEU A 317 14.16 -14.01 17.78
N ALA A 318 13.36 -13.72 16.73
CA ALA A 318 12.06 -14.34 16.56
C ALA A 318 12.19 -15.86 16.29
N GLU A 319 13.11 -16.27 15.42
CA GLU A 319 13.34 -17.69 15.08
C GLU A 319 13.89 -18.49 16.27
N GLN A 320 14.76 -17.92 17.10
CA GLN A 320 15.23 -18.55 18.34
C GLN A 320 14.09 -18.87 19.32
N ASN A 321 12.99 -18.15 19.24
CA ASN A 321 11.77 -18.38 20.01
C ASN A 321 10.73 -19.23 19.28
N GLY A 322 11.10 -19.91 18.17
CA GLY A 322 10.24 -20.83 17.44
C GLY A 322 9.21 -20.16 16.50
N ALA A 323 9.29 -18.84 16.31
CA ALA A 323 8.49 -18.12 15.32
C ALA A 323 9.13 -18.15 13.92
N CYS A 324 8.47 -17.56 12.94
CA CYS A 324 9.05 -17.29 11.63
C CYS A 324 9.04 -15.77 11.38
N ALA A 325 10.13 -15.24 10.81
CA ALA A 325 10.29 -13.81 10.63
C ALA A 325 11.05 -13.44 9.36
N LYS A 326 10.81 -12.25 8.85
CA LYS A 326 11.50 -11.69 7.70
C LYS A 326 11.37 -10.17 7.62
N THR A 327 12.19 -9.55 6.81
CA THR A 327 12.04 -8.15 6.36
C THR A 327 10.72 -7.97 5.61
N SER A 328 10.02 -6.86 5.79
CA SER A 328 8.82 -6.51 5.03
C SER A 328 9.10 -5.43 3.99
N GLY A 329 8.70 -5.66 2.74
CA GLY A 329 8.86 -4.72 1.63
C GLY A 329 10.27 -4.72 1.01
N ALA A 330 10.73 -3.55 0.56
CA ALA A 330 12.01 -3.44 -0.13
C ALA A 330 13.24 -3.71 0.77
N GLY A 331 13.05 -3.70 2.09
CA GLY A 331 14.17 -3.81 3.03
C GLY A 331 14.97 -2.51 3.18
N GLY A 332 16.22 -2.64 3.64
CA GLY A 332 17.08 -1.49 3.87
C GLY A 332 16.76 -0.69 5.14
N GLY A 333 15.84 -1.18 5.98
CA GLY A 333 15.35 -0.56 7.20
C GLY A 333 13.87 -0.82 7.41
N ASP A 334 13.15 0.17 7.96
CA ASP A 334 11.72 0.12 8.31
C ASP A 334 11.34 -1.09 9.19
N CYS A 335 10.40 -1.91 8.74
CA CYS A 335 9.81 -2.98 9.53
C CYS A 335 10.27 -4.37 9.12
N GLY A 336 10.44 -5.23 10.15
CA GLY A 336 10.37 -6.67 10.01
C GLY A 336 9.04 -7.20 10.54
N ILE A 337 8.63 -8.34 10.00
CA ILE A 337 7.43 -9.07 10.42
C ILE A 337 7.82 -10.39 11.05
N CYS A 338 7.01 -10.81 12.00
CA CYS A 338 7.11 -12.10 12.65
C CYS A 338 5.71 -12.68 12.82
N PHE A 339 5.58 -13.99 12.65
CA PHE A 339 4.36 -14.71 12.97
C PHE A 339 4.65 -15.76 14.04
N THR A 340 3.79 -15.79 15.05
CA THR A 340 3.88 -16.74 16.16
C THR A 340 2.53 -17.38 16.44
N PRO A 341 2.53 -18.71 16.75
CA PRO A 341 1.29 -19.43 17.04
C PRO A 341 0.80 -19.27 18.49
N ASN A 342 1.57 -18.65 19.38
CA ASN A 342 1.15 -18.55 20.79
C ASN A 342 1.65 -17.29 21.50
N GLU A 343 0.90 -16.89 22.53
CA GLU A 343 1.12 -15.66 23.30
C GLU A 343 2.41 -15.69 24.11
N THR A 344 2.85 -16.85 24.61
CA THR A 344 4.10 -16.98 25.38
C THR A 344 5.32 -16.65 24.51
N GLN A 345 5.36 -17.19 23.29
CA GLN A 345 6.41 -16.87 22.33
C GLN A 345 6.39 -15.39 21.95
N ARG A 346 5.20 -14.84 21.75
CA ARG A 346 5.01 -13.43 21.47
C ARG A 346 5.68 -12.54 22.55
N GLN A 347 5.36 -12.76 23.82
CA GLN A 347 5.90 -11.98 24.94
C GLN A 347 7.43 -12.13 25.06
N GLN A 348 7.95 -13.32 24.81
CA GLN A 348 9.40 -13.57 24.79
C GLN A 348 10.09 -12.77 23.67
N ILE A 349 9.53 -12.78 22.47
CA ILE A 349 10.04 -12.04 21.30
C ILE A 349 9.99 -10.54 21.57
N GLU A 350 8.87 -10.01 22.06
CA GLU A 350 8.70 -8.58 22.38
C GLU A 350 9.75 -8.13 23.43
N THR A 351 9.99 -8.96 24.45
CA THR A 351 11.01 -8.69 25.47
C THR A 351 12.43 -8.66 24.90
N GLN A 352 12.75 -9.58 23.99
CA GLN A 352 14.09 -9.65 23.38
C GLN A 352 14.27 -8.52 22.36
N TRP A 353 13.26 -8.19 21.57
CA TRP A 353 13.29 -7.05 20.65
C TRP A 353 13.50 -5.74 21.40
N ALA A 354 12.82 -5.53 22.52
CA ALA A 354 13.02 -4.33 23.35
C ALA A 354 14.47 -4.19 23.85
N LYS A 355 15.11 -5.31 24.28
CA LYS A 355 16.54 -5.32 24.67
C LYS A 355 17.47 -5.02 23.50
N ALA A 356 17.09 -5.40 22.29
CA ALA A 356 17.84 -5.13 21.05
C ALA A 356 17.50 -3.77 20.43
N GLN A 357 16.74 -2.90 21.13
CA GLN A 357 16.30 -1.58 20.66
C GLN A 357 15.41 -1.64 19.40
N ILE A 358 14.72 -2.73 19.18
CA ILE A 358 13.70 -2.91 18.15
C ILE A 358 12.35 -2.54 18.76
N GLN A 359 11.69 -1.54 18.19
CA GLN A 359 10.39 -1.09 18.69
C GLN A 359 9.28 -1.99 18.17
N VAL A 360 8.52 -2.60 19.08
CA VAL A 360 7.27 -3.29 18.70
C VAL A 360 6.23 -2.25 18.30
N LEU A 361 5.67 -2.39 17.11
CA LEU A 361 4.52 -1.60 16.68
C LEU A 361 3.24 -2.35 17.03
N PRO A 362 2.31 -1.74 17.78
CA PRO A 362 1.04 -2.36 18.14
C PRO A 362 0.11 -2.37 16.91
N LEU A 363 0.34 -3.31 16.01
CA LEU A 363 -0.40 -3.49 14.77
C LEU A 363 -1.08 -4.86 14.76
N SER A 364 -2.28 -4.90 14.24
CA SER A 364 -3.01 -6.11 13.84
C SER A 364 -3.32 -6.05 12.36
N ILE A 365 -3.80 -7.14 11.79
CA ILE A 365 -4.37 -7.12 10.44
C ILE A 365 -5.65 -6.28 10.48
N ALA A 366 -5.76 -5.32 9.56
CA ALA A 366 -6.94 -4.46 9.46
C ALA A 366 -8.11 -5.24 8.90
N GLU A 367 -9.29 -5.01 9.45
CA GLU A 367 -10.52 -5.58 8.92
C GLU A 367 -10.75 -5.19 7.45
N ALA A 368 -11.47 -6.05 6.75
CA ALA A 368 -11.93 -5.82 5.40
C ALA A 368 -13.18 -4.92 5.43
N TRP A 369 -13.32 -4.02 4.46
CA TRP A 369 -14.50 -3.17 4.27
C TRP A 369 -15.27 -3.52 3.02
#